data_7a98d0c755719d256f5e3e34e9ac82d8
#
_entry.id   7a98d0c755719d256f5e3e34e9ac82d8
#
_cell.length_a   1.000
_cell.length_b   1.000
_cell.length_c   1.000
_cell.angle_alpha   90.00
_cell.angle_beta   90.00
_cell.angle_gamma   90.00
#
_symmetry.space_group_name_H-M   'P 1'
#
loop_
_entity.id
_entity.type
_entity.pdbx_description
1 polymer ?
#
loop_
_entity_poly.entity_id
_entity_poly.type
_entity_poly.pdbx_seq_one_letter_code
_entity_poly.pdbx_strand_id
1 'polypeptide(L)' 'MHIGKLIKQRMDEQGKTVVWLARQLSYSRTNVYKIYDKASIDTDVLLRISSILEYDFFSLYSDSLKDDKSNVPN' A
#
# COMPACT_ATOMS: atom_id res chain seq x y z
N MET A 1 2.68 -2.86 -11.01
CA MET A 1 1.97 -2.24 -9.86
C MET A 1 2.94 -1.36 -9.09
N HIS A 2 2.49 -0.21 -8.60
CA HIS A 2 3.30 0.67 -7.76
C HIS A 2 2.55 0.86 -6.45
N ILE A 3 2.90 0.07 -5.44
CA ILE A 3 2.13 0.02 -4.18
C ILE A 3 2.12 1.37 -3.45
N GLY A 4 3.22 2.10 -3.48
CA GLY A 4 3.28 3.41 -2.82
C GLY A 4 2.26 4.40 -3.37
N LYS A 5 2.06 4.42 -4.68
CA LYS A 5 1.06 5.29 -5.32
C LYS A 5 -0.36 4.86 -4.96
N LEU A 6 -0.60 3.55 -4.86
CA LEU A 6 -1.91 3.02 -4.48
C LEU A 6 -2.26 3.34 -3.03
N ILE A 7 -1.26 3.28 -2.13
CA ILE A 7 -1.44 3.68 -0.73
C ILE A 7 -1.78 5.16 -0.66
N LYS A 8 -1.03 6.00 -1.39
CA LYS A 8 -1.29 7.45 -1.42
C LYS A 8 -2.69 7.74 -1.94
N GLN A 9 -3.10 7.08 -3.01
CA GLN A 9 -4.44 7.22 -3.58
C GLN A 9 -5.51 6.89 -2.55
N ARG A 10 -5.36 5.79 -1.82
CA ARG A 10 -6.34 5.39 -0.80
C ARG A 10 -6.38 6.39 0.36
N MET A 11 -5.22 6.90 0.75
CA MET A 11 -5.14 7.97 1.76
C MET A 11 -5.94 9.20 1.33
N ASP A 12 -5.76 9.62 0.08
CA ASP A 12 -6.48 10.77 -0.46
C ASP A 12 -7.99 10.50 -0.50
N GLU A 13 -8.40 9.32 -0.93
CA GLU A 13 -9.81 8.92 -0.98
C GLU A 13 -10.46 8.91 0.40
N GLN A 14 -9.73 8.52 1.42
CA GLN A 14 -10.23 8.48 2.81
C GLN A 14 -10.05 9.81 3.54
N GLY A 15 -9.45 10.82 2.90
CA GLY A 15 -9.21 12.11 3.52
C GLY A 15 -8.19 12.05 4.66
N LYS A 16 -7.27 11.09 4.63
CA LYS A 16 -6.23 10.94 5.67
C LYS A 16 -4.98 11.72 5.29
N THR A 17 -4.23 12.16 6.30
CA THR A 17 -3.01 12.95 6.10
C THR A 17 -1.76 12.11 6.36
N VAL A 18 -0.62 12.57 5.81
CA VAL A 18 0.68 11.97 6.08
C VAL A 18 0.99 11.96 7.58
N VAL A 19 0.67 13.06 8.27
CA VAL A 19 0.88 13.15 9.72
C VAL A 19 0.09 12.09 10.46
N TRP A 20 -1.16 11.88 10.07
CA TRP A 20 -2.00 10.85 10.66
C TRP A 20 -1.40 9.45 10.46
N LEU A 21 -1.01 9.12 9.23
CA LEU A 21 -0.44 7.79 8.95
C LEU A 21 0.89 7.59 9.66
N ALA A 22 1.74 8.61 9.69
CA ALA A 22 3.02 8.55 10.41
C ALA A 22 2.80 8.22 11.89
N ARG A 23 1.81 8.83 12.52
CA ARG A 23 1.46 8.54 13.93
C ARG A 23 0.99 7.10 14.08
N GLN A 24 0.12 6.61 13.18
CA GLN A 24 -0.39 5.25 13.25
C GLN A 24 0.72 4.22 13.11
N LEU A 25 1.73 4.50 12.29
CA LEU A 25 2.86 3.60 12.06
C LEU A 25 4.02 3.80 13.03
N SER A 26 4.00 4.85 13.85
CA SER A 26 5.14 5.30 14.65
C SER A 26 6.36 5.61 13.78
N TYR A 27 6.12 6.20 12.62
CA TYR A 27 7.14 6.61 11.65
C TYR A 27 7.23 8.13 11.60
N SER A 28 8.34 8.63 11.05
CA SER A 28 8.43 10.04 10.66
C SER A 28 7.64 10.29 9.37
N ARG A 29 7.29 11.57 9.13
CA ARG A 29 6.65 11.95 7.86
C ARG A 29 7.54 11.61 6.66
N THR A 30 8.85 11.80 6.82
CA THR A 30 9.83 11.45 5.78
C THR A 30 9.70 9.98 5.39
N ASN A 31 9.54 9.08 6.37
CA ASN A 31 9.38 7.66 6.10
C ASN A 31 8.08 7.35 5.36
N VAL A 32 7.00 8.07 5.65
CA VAL A 32 5.74 7.90 4.90
C VAL A 32 5.92 8.33 3.44
N TYR A 33 6.58 9.46 3.20
CA TYR A 33 6.87 9.89 1.82
C TYR A 33 7.73 8.88 1.07
N LYS A 34 8.70 8.26 1.75
CA LYS A 34 9.52 7.19 1.15
C LYS A 34 8.66 5.99 0.76
N ILE A 35 7.66 5.64 1.57
CA ILE A 35 6.73 4.56 1.23
C ILE A 35 5.97 4.90 -0.05
N TYR A 36 5.50 6.13 -0.19
CA TYR A 36 4.77 6.58 -1.37
C TYR A 36 5.59 6.44 -2.66
N ASP A 37 6.92 6.58 -2.56
CA ASP A 37 7.82 6.50 -3.72
C ASP A 37 8.18 5.06 -4.09
N LYS A 38 7.83 4.08 -3.29
CA LYS A 38 8.25 2.69 -3.51
C LYS A 38 7.27 1.93 -4.38
N ALA A 39 7.79 1.26 -5.40
CA ALA A 39 7.01 0.36 -6.23
C ALA A 39 6.56 -0.89 -5.45
N SER A 40 7.37 -1.34 -4.49
CA SER A 40 7.05 -2.46 -3.61
C SER A 40 7.56 -2.17 -2.21
N ILE A 41 6.91 -2.74 -1.20
CA ILE A 41 7.29 -2.56 0.19
C ILE A 41 7.26 -3.92 0.90
N ASP A 42 7.86 -3.95 2.09
CA ASP A 42 7.83 -5.09 2.97
C ASP A 42 6.39 -5.51 3.27
N THR A 43 6.11 -6.80 3.24
CA THR A 43 4.76 -7.33 3.46
C THR A 43 4.25 -7.06 4.88
N ASP A 44 5.12 -7.03 5.88
CA ASP A 44 4.71 -6.70 7.25
C ASP A 44 4.25 -5.24 7.34
N VAL A 45 4.95 -4.33 6.68
CA VAL A 45 4.55 -2.92 6.61
C VAL A 45 3.23 -2.80 5.86
N LEU A 46 3.08 -3.51 4.76
CA LEU A 46 1.84 -3.50 3.99
C LEU A 46 0.66 -4.04 4.80
N LEU A 47 0.89 -5.07 5.61
CA LEU A 47 -0.13 -5.63 6.50
C LEU A 47 -0.59 -4.57 7.51
N ARG A 48 0.35 -3.85 8.12
CA ARG A 48 0.03 -2.78 9.08
C ARG A 48 -0.78 -1.67 8.40
N ILE A 49 -0.36 -1.23 7.23
CA ILE A 49 -1.05 -0.16 6.49
C ILE A 49 -2.45 -0.62 6.09
N SER A 50 -2.59 -1.85 5.61
CA SER A 50 -3.90 -2.43 5.26
C SER A 50 -4.84 -2.43 6.46
N SER A 51 -4.33 -2.82 7.62
CA SER A 51 -5.10 -2.83 8.86
C SER A 51 -5.51 -1.41 9.28
N ILE A 52 -4.56 -0.46 9.23
CA ILE A 52 -4.80 0.93 9.63
C ILE A 52 -5.83 1.61 8.73
N LEU A 53 -5.74 1.39 7.42
CA LEU A 53 -6.66 1.98 6.44
C LEU A 53 -7.93 1.15 6.23
N GLU A 54 -8.02 -0.01 6.89
CA GLU A 54 -9.15 -0.92 6.72
C GLU A 54 -9.39 -1.23 5.24
N TYR A 55 -8.31 -1.50 4.51
CA TYR A 55 -8.34 -1.79 3.09
C TYR A 55 -7.35 -2.90 2.77
N ASP A 56 -7.82 -3.92 2.06
CA ASP A 56 -7.01 -5.08 1.70
C ASP A 56 -6.16 -4.79 0.45
N PHE A 57 -4.95 -4.25 0.68
CA PHE A 57 -4.00 -4.02 -0.43
C PHE A 57 -3.49 -5.33 -1.04
N PHE A 58 -3.55 -6.43 -0.30
CA PHE A 58 -3.12 -7.73 -0.82
C PHE A 58 -4.04 -8.23 -1.94
N SER A 59 -5.31 -7.81 -1.95
CA SER A 59 -6.23 -8.16 -3.01
C SER A 59 -5.78 -7.61 -4.36
N LEU A 60 -5.08 -6.49 -4.37
CA LEU A 60 -4.54 -5.90 -5.60
C LEU A 60 -3.49 -6.81 -6.23
N TYR A 61 -2.68 -7.47 -5.40
CA TYR A 61 -1.70 -8.45 -5.87
C TYR A 61 -2.38 -9.72 -6.39
N SER A 62 -3.40 -10.19 -5.67
CA SER A 62 -4.19 -11.33 -6.13
C SER A 62 -4.88 -11.05 -7.47
N ASP A 63 -5.41 -9.84 -7.63
CA ASP A 63 -6.04 -9.41 -8.87
C ASP A 63 -5.00 -9.33 -10.01
N SER A 64 -3.79 -8.88 -9.71
CA SER A 64 -2.70 -8.86 -10.68
C SER A 64 -2.34 -10.27 -11.16
N LEU A 65 -2.36 -11.24 -10.25
CA LEU A 65 -2.15 -12.65 -10.59
C LEU A 65 -3.24 -13.16 -11.53
N LYS A 66 -4.48 -12.78 -11.31
CA LYS A 66 -5.59 -13.17 -12.16
C LYS A 66 -5.47 -12.57 -13.55
N ASP A 67 -5.07 -11.32 -13.65
CA ASP A 67 -4.87 -10.64 -14.94
C ASP A 67 -3.74 -11.28 -15.73
N ASP A 68 -2.69 -11.77 -15.05
CA ASP A 68 -1.55 -12.43 -15.68
C ASP A 68 -1.75 -13.93 -15.87
N LYS A 69 -2.90 -14.47 -15.53
CA LYS A 69 -3.14 -15.90 -15.51
C LYS A 69 -2.92 -16.55 -16.86
N SER A 70 -3.26 -15.87 -17.95
CA SER A 70 -3.07 -16.38 -19.31
C SER A 70 -1.60 -16.52 -19.68
N ASN A 71 -0.70 -15.82 -18.98
CA ASN A 71 0.72 -15.81 -19.22
C ASN A 71 1.51 -16.72 -18.26
N VAL A 72 0.82 -17.34 -17.31
CA VAL A 72 1.46 -18.21 -16.32
C VAL A 72 1.42 -19.64 -16.82
N PRO A 73 2.59 -20.28 -17.03
CA PRO A 73 2.61 -21.70 -17.40
C PRO A 73 2.04 -22.54 -16.25
N ASN A 74 1.22 -23.44 -16.59
CA ASN A 74 0.66 -24.39 -15.61
C ASN A 74 1.59 -25.56 -15.40
#